data_d20edd7a2935e4b8cf6f5a45c644cf6b
#
_entry.id   d20edd7a2935e4b8cf6f5a45c644cf6b
#
_cell.length_a   1.000
_cell.length_b   1.000
_cell.length_c   1.000
_cell.angle_alpha   90.00
_cell.angle_beta   90.00
_cell.angle_gamma   90.00
#
_symmetry.space_group_name_H-M   'P 1'
#
loop_
_entity.id
_entity.type
_entity.pdbx_description
1 polymer ?
#
loop_
_entity_poly.entity_id
_entity_poly.type
_entity_poly.pdbx_seq_one_letter_code
_entity_poly.pdbx_strand_id
1 'polypeptide(L)'
;VSAELADPEVDGAWLRPSATFPAVPRWGHADGLQVGLAPLPGPRGLLRIFAPYLGAPHDERLLNFVAIEPVPAGETERGYSELEWSSLDAAHGKRFWSADSLESTLPGDPVAPVRGVVSTADGVEHLTVQVVSEDFDNEARTAVTVDFRADRPHEVSLTAVRLPGSVELEYCVLTATMGNYPRLRRVGLVDGVVTPAGLWPGFGGADFAEHAVFALDRLPRNAAGEVEVTAVPDEPHPESAVYAPDVAEHWKYTGRRASQTWTTADPDPSLELLVNARACYWASTAPIPGGPAFENVELRERFRDGTAFRLSVEPLD
;
A
#
# COMPACT_ATOMS: atom_id res chain seq x y z
N VAL A 1 -21.77 18.86 -12.93
CA VAL A 1 -20.84 18.29 -13.91
C VAL A 1 -19.51 18.20 -13.19
N SER A 2 -19.05 16.99 -12.83
CA SER A 2 -17.69 16.77 -12.31
C SER A 2 -16.73 17.18 -13.43
N ALA A 3 -15.81 18.08 -13.15
CA ALA A 3 -14.75 18.40 -14.11
C ALA A 3 -13.95 17.13 -14.39
N GLU A 4 -13.65 16.88 -15.65
CA GLU A 4 -12.78 15.76 -16.06
C GLU A 4 -11.36 16.05 -15.55
N LEU A 5 -10.75 15.06 -14.89
CA LEU A 5 -9.40 15.19 -14.37
C LEU A 5 -8.41 15.03 -15.54
N ALA A 6 -7.42 15.91 -15.61
CA ALA A 6 -6.34 15.79 -16.58
C ALA A 6 -5.48 14.56 -16.26
N ASP A 7 -5.20 13.76 -17.28
CA ASP A 7 -4.38 12.56 -17.17
C ASP A 7 -2.94 12.88 -16.73
N PRO A 8 -2.27 11.95 -16.03
CA PRO A 8 -0.86 12.11 -15.71
C PRO A 8 0.01 12.19 -16.99
N GLU A 9 1.11 12.89 -16.88
CA GLU A 9 2.07 13.09 -17.95
C GLU A 9 3.36 12.30 -17.69
N VAL A 10 3.98 11.78 -18.76
CA VAL A 10 5.31 11.17 -18.68
C VAL A 10 6.37 12.27 -18.84
N ASP A 11 7.29 12.33 -17.88
CA ASP A 11 8.39 13.28 -17.81
C ASP A 11 9.69 12.51 -17.49
N GLY A 12 10.45 12.18 -18.51
CA GLY A 12 11.61 11.31 -18.41
C GLY A 12 11.23 9.88 -17.97
N ALA A 13 11.81 9.41 -16.86
CA ALA A 13 11.48 8.11 -16.26
C ALA A 13 10.17 8.12 -15.48
N TRP A 14 9.57 9.29 -15.27
CA TRP A 14 8.51 9.50 -14.31
C TRP A 14 7.14 9.71 -14.94
N LEU A 15 6.12 9.10 -14.34
CA LEU A 15 4.73 9.48 -14.50
C LEU A 15 4.37 10.43 -13.35
N ARG A 16 3.82 11.61 -13.67
CA ARG A 16 3.52 12.67 -12.71
C ARG A 16 2.16 13.30 -13.02
N PRO A 17 1.46 13.88 -12.03
CA PRO A 17 0.24 14.63 -12.30
C PRO A 17 0.44 15.69 -13.37
N SER A 18 -0.57 15.90 -14.20
CA SER A 18 -0.57 17.00 -15.18
C SER A 18 -0.39 18.35 -14.47
N ALA A 19 0.24 19.29 -15.18
CA ALA A 19 0.27 20.69 -14.74
C ALA A 19 -1.10 21.39 -14.91
N THR A 20 -2.05 20.74 -15.59
CA THR A 20 -3.42 21.22 -15.80
C THR A 20 -4.30 20.81 -14.62
N PHE A 21 -4.99 21.75 -14.00
CA PHE A 21 -5.95 21.51 -12.91
C PHE A 21 -7.38 21.39 -13.43
N PRO A 22 -8.24 20.51 -12.87
CA PRO A 22 -7.93 19.45 -11.90
C PRO A 22 -7.20 18.26 -12.54
N ALA A 23 -6.35 17.59 -11.79
CA ALA A 23 -5.49 16.52 -12.29
C ALA A 23 -5.65 15.21 -11.48
N VAL A 24 -5.33 14.10 -12.14
CA VAL A 24 -5.28 12.78 -11.52
C VAL A 24 -4.08 12.72 -10.56
N PRO A 25 -4.29 12.41 -9.25
CA PRO A 25 -3.21 12.29 -8.26
C PRO A 25 -2.51 10.93 -8.38
N ARG A 26 -1.55 10.83 -9.30
CA ARG A 26 -0.79 9.60 -9.56
C ARG A 26 0.65 9.90 -9.92
N TRP A 27 1.58 9.20 -9.26
CA TRP A 27 3.03 9.34 -9.39
C TRP A 27 3.68 7.99 -9.51
N GLY A 28 4.86 7.94 -10.09
CA GLY A 28 5.67 6.75 -10.10
C GLY A 28 6.57 6.64 -11.31
N HIS A 29 7.05 5.44 -11.55
CA HIS A 29 7.85 5.17 -12.73
C HIS A 29 6.94 5.03 -13.97
N ALA A 30 7.35 5.59 -15.11
CA ALA A 30 6.56 5.55 -16.34
C ALA A 30 6.23 4.09 -16.78
N ASP A 31 7.22 3.21 -16.66
CA ASP A 31 7.13 1.79 -17.03
C ASP A 31 7.14 0.84 -15.82
N GLY A 32 6.89 1.34 -14.62
CA GLY A 32 7.00 0.55 -13.39
C GLY A 32 5.86 0.78 -12.42
N LEU A 33 6.18 0.65 -11.11
CA LEU A 33 5.23 0.89 -10.03
C LEU A 33 4.81 2.35 -9.96
N GLN A 34 3.54 2.55 -9.61
CA GLN A 34 2.95 3.87 -9.45
C GLN A 34 2.07 3.89 -8.19
N VAL A 35 1.99 5.04 -7.57
CA VAL A 35 1.14 5.30 -6.40
C VAL A 35 0.11 6.36 -6.76
N GLY A 36 -1.14 6.13 -6.35
CA GLY A 36 -2.22 7.08 -6.56
C GLY A 36 -3.06 7.31 -5.30
N LEU A 37 -3.84 8.39 -5.31
CA LEU A 37 -4.75 8.77 -4.23
C LEU A 37 -6.19 8.83 -4.73
N ALA A 38 -7.16 8.97 -3.81
CA ALA A 38 -8.51 9.37 -4.18
C ALA A 38 -8.47 10.73 -4.94
N PRO A 39 -9.29 10.95 -5.97
CA PRO A 39 -10.51 10.19 -6.32
C PRO A 39 -10.34 9.00 -7.25
N LEU A 40 -9.14 8.46 -7.44
CA LEU A 40 -8.98 7.21 -8.16
C LEU A 40 -9.84 6.09 -7.53
N PRO A 41 -10.25 5.05 -8.29
CA PRO A 41 -11.14 4.00 -7.81
C PRO A 41 -10.69 3.35 -6.50
N GLY A 42 -11.65 2.97 -5.67
CA GLY A 42 -11.44 2.33 -4.37
C GLY A 42 -11.77 3.24 -3.17
N PRO A 43 -11.70 2.70 -1.94
CA PRO A 43 -11.99 3.42 -0.72
C PRO A 43 -11.05 4.61 -0.48
N ARG A 44 -11.51 5.63 0.25
CA ARG A 44 -10.67 6.76 0.70
C ARG A 44 -9.72 6.31 1.82
N GLY A 45 -8.76 7.16 2.14
CA GLY A 45 -7.79 6.90 3.21
C GLY A 45 -6.76 5.82 2.87
N LEU A 46 -6.52 5.55 1.59
CA LEU A 46 -5.61 4.52 1.12
C LEU A 46 -4.68 5.06 0.02
N LEU A 47 -3.41 4.66 0.07
CA LEU A 47 -2.53 4.71 -1.09
C LEU A 47 -2.90 3.57 -2.03
N ARG A 48 -2.94 3.82 -3.32
CA ARG A 48 -3.19 2.82 -4.36
C ARG A 48 -1.91 2.47 -5.07
N ILE A 49 -1.60 1.19 -5.13
CA ILE A 49 -0.40 0.70 -5.83
C ILE A 49 -0.81 0.13 -7.18
N PHE A 50 -0.26 0.68 -8.25
CA PHE A 50 -0.51 0.24 -9.61
C PHE A 50 0.77 -0.36 -10.22
N ALA A 51 0.61 -1.41 -11.01
CA ALA A 51 1.68 -2.05 -11.78
C ALA A 51 1.24 -2.28 -13.24
N PRO A 52 1.21 -1.23 -14.07
CA PRO A 52 0.72 -1.33 -15.46
C PRO A 52 1.45 -2.37 -16.30
N TYR A 53 2.73 -2.62 -16.01
CA TYR A 53 3.57 -3.62 -16.69
C TYR A 53 3.11 -5.07 -16.48
N LEU A 54 2.20 -5.34 -15.53
CA LEU A 54 1.61 -6.65 -15.30
C LEU A 54 0.34 -6.89 -16.11
N GLY A 55 -0.17 -5.87 -16.78
CA GLY A 55 -1.39 -5.94 -17.56
C GLY A 55 -1.16 -5.91 -19.07
N ALA A 56 -2.26 -5.93 -19.81
CA ALA A 56 -2.25 -5.58 -21.22
C ALA A 56 -1.99 -4.06 -21.37
N PRO A 57 -1.49 -3.59 -22.53
CA PRO A 57 -1.36 -2.17 -22.79
C PRO A 57 -2.67 -1.42 -22.46
N HIS A 58 -2.56 -0.28 -21.79
CA HIS A 58 -3.68 0.55 -21.31
C HIS A 58 -4.47 0.01 -20.11
N ASP A 59 -4.01 -1.05 -19.47
CA ASP A 59 -4.64 -1.60 -18.27
C ASP A 59 -3.94 -1.08 -17.01
N GLU A 60 -4.67 -0.43 -16.12
CA GLU A 60 -4.06 0.25 -14.96
C GLU A 60 -3.46 -0.71 -13.93
N ARG A 61 -3.94 -1.94 -13.83
CA ARG A 61 -3.49 -2.96 -12.87
C ARG A 61 -3.28 -2.45 -11.45
N LEU A 62 -4.37 -2.04 -10.84
CA LEU A 62 -4.40 -1.80 -9.40
C LEU A 62 -4.12 -3.11 -8.66
N LEU A 63 -3.04 -3.13 -7.86
CA LEU A 63 -2.57 -4.34 -7.17
C LEU A 63 -2.90 -4.37 -5.70
N ASN A 64 -2.78 -3.22 -5.05
CA ASN A 64 -2.72 -3.14 -3.61
C ASN A 64 -3.26 -1.80 -3.12
N PHE A 65 -3.77 -1.81 -1.90
CA PHE A 65 -4.04 -0.61 -1.14
C PHE A 65 -3.18 -0.61 0.11
N VAL A 66 -2.66 0.56 0.50
CA VAL A 66 -1.89 0.71 1.73
C VAL A 66 -2.60 1.71 2.63
N ALA A 67 -3.03 1.24 3.80
CA ALA A 67 -3.58 2.07 4.87
C ALA A 67 -2.46 2.66 5.74
N ILE A 68 -2.76 3.73 6.44
CA ILE A 68 -1.90 4.33 7.46
C ILE A 68 -2.59 4.14 8.81
N GLU A 69 -1.94 3.44 9.74
CA GLU A 69 -2.52 3.03 11.00
C GLU A 69 -1.59 3.40 12.17
N PRO A 70 -1.66 4.65 12.66
CA PRO A 70 -0.85 5.10 13.79
C PRO A 70 -1.40 4.57 15.11
N VAL A 71 -0.49 4.20 16.02
CA VAL A 71 -0.78 3.78 17.40
C VAL A 71 -0.06 4.73 18.34
N PRO A 72 -0.76 5.50 19.19
CA PRO A 72 -0.12 6.35 20.19
C PRO A 72 0.71 5.56 21.21
N ALA A 73 1.74 6.19 21.75
CA ALA A 73 2.60 5.58 22.76
C ALA A 73 1.81 5.21 24.02
N GLY A 74 1.95 3.97 24.45
CA GLY A 74 1.24 3.43 25.62
C GLY A 74 -0.19 2.96 25.33
N GLU A 75 -0.64 3.02 24.08
CA GLU A 75 -1.95 2.52 23.65
C GLU A 75 -1.81 1.26 22.79
N THR A 76 -2.93 0.61 22.53
CA THR A 76 -3.01 -0.60 21.69
C THR A 76 -3.96 -0.41 20.51
N GLU A 77 -4.85 0.57 20.60
CA GLU A 77 -5.81 0.87 19.55
C GLU A 77 -5.15 1.67 18.42
N ARG A 78 -5.41 1.25 17.20
CA ARG A 78 -4.92 1.92 15.99
C ARG A 78 -5.88 3.02 15.57
N GLY A 79 -5.36 4.09 14.97
CA GLY A 79 -6.09 4.89 14.02
C GLY A 79 -6.19 4.12 12.69
N TYR A 80 -7.30 4.27 11.95
CA TYR A 80 -7.53 3.56 10.69
C TYR A 80 -7.88 4.57 9.59
N SER A 81 -6.94 4.82 8.71
CA SER A 81 -7.12 5.86 7.69
C SER A 81 -8.31 5.60 6.76
N GLU A 82 -8.66 4.34 6.49
CA GLU A 82 -9.77 3.97 5.62
C GLU A 82 -11.12 3.81 6.34
N LEU A 83 -11.11 3.64 7.67
CA LEU A 83 -12.33 3.37 8.46
C LEU A 83 -12.84 4.60 9.22
N GLU A 84 -11.97 5.50 9.64
CA GLU A 84 -12.36 6.70 10.37
C GLU A 84 -13.09 7.70 9.48
N TRP A 85 -14.00 8.44 10.06
CA TRP A 85 -14.67 9.54 9.37
C TRP A 85 -13.76 10.75 9.22
N SER A 86 -13.82 11.39 8.06
CA SER A 86 -13.13 12.66 7.85
C SER A 86 -13.82 13.77 8.63
N SER A 87 -13.04 14.52 9.41
CA SER A 87 -13.50 15.74 10.07
C SER A 87 -13.61 16.92 9.10
N LEU A 88 -13.00 16.83 7.92
CA LEU A 88 -12.97 17.90 6.92
C LEU A 88 -14.23 17.93 6.04
N ASP A 89 -14.86 16.77 5.78
CA ASP A 89 -16.01 16.70 4.89
C ASP A 89 -17.07 15.66 5.30
N ALA A 90 -16.94 15.08 6.50
CA ALA A 90 -17.88 14.09 7.05
C ALA A 90 -18.12 12.87 6.14
N ALA A 91 -17.15 12.49 5.32
CA ALA A 91 -17.20 11.30 4.53
C ALA A 91 -16.36 10.18 5.17
N HIS A 92 -16.67 8.94 4.83
CA HIS A 92 -15.94 7.76 5.29
C HIS A 92 -14.53 7.69 4.66
N GLY A 93 -13.52 7.40 5.46
CA GLY A 93 -12.11 7.41 5.11
C GLY A 93 -11.46 8.79 5.23
N LYS A 94 -10.30 8.86 5.88
CA LYS A 94 -9.51 10.09 6.03
C LYS A 94 -9.14 10.68 4.67
N ARG A 95 -9.06 12.01 4.59
CA ARG A 95 -8.56 12.66 3.38
C ARG A 95 -7.04 12.59 3.34
N PHE A 96 -6.53 12.27 2.15
CA PHE A 96 -5.12 12.38 1.81
C PHE A 96 -4.95 13.48 0.76
N TRP A 97 -3.85 14.21 0.86
CA TRP A 97 -3.40 15.15 -0.15
C TRP A 97 -1.88 15.08 -0.32
N SER A 98 -1.39 15.54 -1.44
CA SER A 98 0.05 15.54 -1.73
C SER A 98 0.68 16.89 -1.44
N ALA A 99 1.95 16.88 -1.06
CA ALA A 99 2.79 18.05 -0.86
C ALA A 99 4.22 17.80 -1.36
N ASP A 100 4.93 18.86 -1.74
CA ASP A 100 6.35 18.78 -2.13
C ASP A 100 7.28 18.80 -0.90
N SER A 101 6.78 19.26 0.25
CA SER A 101 7.50 19.25 1.52
C SER A 101 6.54 19.12 2.71
N LEU A 102 7.07 18.76 3.88
CA LEU A 102 6.34 18.68 5.15
C LEU A 102 6.37 19.97 5.98
N GLU A 103 6.88 21.07 5.43
CA GLU A 103 6.91 22.37 6.12
C GLU A 103 5.51 22.97 6.31
N SER A 104 4.59 22.66 5.40
CA SER A 104 3.18 23.03 5.50
C SER A 104 2.30 21.79 5.43
N THR A 105 1.53 21.55 6.49
CA THR A 105 0.59 20.43 6.61
C THR A 105 -0.87 20.87 6.52
N LEU A 106 -1.13 22.08 6.02
CA LEU A 106 -2.51 22.55 5.80
C LEU A 106 -3.21 21.64 4.79
N PRO A 107 -4.51 21.34 5.03
CA PRO A 107 -5.27 20.50 4.13
C PRO A 107 -5.23 20.99 2.68
N GLY A 108 -4.74 20.14 1.78
CA GLY A 108 -4.69 20.38 0.34
C GLY A 108 -5.95 19.90 -0.37
N ASP A 109 -6.07 20.27 -1.65
CA ASP A 109 -7.12 19.76 -2.52
C ASP A 109 -6.64 18.44 -3.16
N PRO A 110 -7.36 17.31 -2.98
CA PRO A 110 -6.97 16.03 -3.56
C PRO A 110 -6.89 16.01 -5.09
N VAL A 111 -7.58 16.92 -5.77
CA VAL A 111 -7.55 17.03 -7.25
C VAL A 111 -6.64 18.15 -7.75
N ALA A 112 -5.90 18.79 -6.84
CA ALA A 112 -4.79 19.71 -7.16
C ALA A 112 -3.46 19.11 -6.66
N PRO A 113 -3.07 17.93 -7.15
CA PRO A 113 -1.87 17.27 -6.67
C PRO A 113 -0.61 18.03 -7.07
N VAL A 114 0.39 18.01 -6.18
CA VAL A 114 1.74 18.46 -6.54
C VAL A 114 2.36 17.50 -7.56
N ARG A 115 3.35 17.95 -8.31
CA ARG A 115 4.04 17.09 -9.28
C ARG A 115 5.10 16.18 -8.64
N GLY A 116 5.42 16.39 -7.35
CA GLY A 116 6.53 15.77 -6.66
C GLY A 116 7.89 16.38 -7.04
N VAL A 117 8.89 16.08 -6.24
CA VAL A 117 10.25 16.61 -6.38
C VAL A 117 11.14 15.56 -7.04
N VAL A 118 11.76 15.93 -8.18
CA VAL A 118 12.80 15.11 -8.81
C VAL A 118 14.16 15.59 -8.30
N SER A 119 14.98 14.67 -7.81
CA SER A 119 16.32 14.95 -7.29
C SER A 119 17.30 13.85 -7.69
N THR A 120 18.60 14.08 -7.50
CA THR A 120 19.62 13.06 -7.72
C THR A 120 20.39 12.81 -6.43
N ALA A 121 20.44 11.56 -6.02
CA ALA A 121 21.23 11.10 -4.88
C ALA A 121 22.07 9.89 -5.29
N ASP A 122 23.35 9.90 -4.95
CA ASP A 122 24.33 8.83 -5.28
C ASP A 122 24.34 8.46 -6.79
N GLY A 123 24.10 9.46 -7.66
CA GLY A 123 24.07 9.28 -9.11
C GLY A 123 22.78 8.66 -9.65
N VAL A 124 21.78 8.41 -8.81
CA VAL A 124 20.46 7.90 -9.19
C VAL A 124 19.43 9.01 -9.05
N GLU A 125 18.54 9.12 -10.04
CA GLU A 125 17.41 10.03 -10.01
C GLU A 125 16.28 9.45 -9.16
N HIS A 126 15.66 10.30 -8.34
CA HIS A 126 14.54 9.99 -7.47
C HIS A 126 13.34 10.87 -7.79
N LEU A 127 12.15 10.32 -7.67
CA LEU A 127 10.90 11.09 -7.58
C LEU A 127 10.33 10.92 -6.18
N THR A 128 10.20 12.02 -5.45
CA THR A 128 9.66 12.02 -4.07
C THR A 128 8.38 12.84 -4.00
N VAL A 129 7.37 12.32 -3.32
CA VAL A 129 6.13 13.03 -2.97
C VAL A 129 5.77 12.77 -1.52
N GLN A 130 5.31 13.81 -0.82
CA GLN A 130 4.76 13.69 0.51
C GLN A 130 3.26 13.46 0.41
N VAL A 131 2.75 12.41 1.04
CA VAL A 131 1.33 12.17 1.20
C VAL A 131 0.96 12.47 2.65
N VAL A 132 0.23 13.54 2.84
CA VAL A 132 -0.22 13.97 4.17
C VAL A 132 -1.61 13.40 4.43
N SER A 133 -1.81 12.81 5.61
CA SER A 133 -3.12 12.38 6.06
C SER A 133 -3.80 13.48 6.89
N GLU A 134 -5.12 13.50 6.87
CA GLU A 134 -5.93 14.19 7.86
C GLU A 134 -5.62 13.64 9.27
N ASP A 135 -5.79 14.48 10.31
CA ASP A 135 -5.57 14.10 11.70
C ASP A 135 -6.48 12.90 12.08
N PHE A 136 -5.91 11.94 12.79
CA PHE A 136 -6.63 10.76 13.27
C PHE A 136 -7.43 11.06 14.54
N ASP A 137 -8.44 10.24 14.81
CA ASP A 137 -9.29 10.39 16.00
C ASP A 137 -8.53 10.17 17.31
N ASN A 138 -7.38 9.45 17.25
CA ASN A 138 -6.44 9.25 18.35
C ASN A 138 -5.36 10.35 18.46
N GLU A 139 -5.58 11.51 17.85
CA GLU A 139 -4.68 12.68 17.86
C GLU A 139 -3.32 12.46 17.16
N ALA A 140 -3.14 11.35 16.46
CA ALA A 140 -1.97 11.14 15.62
C ALA A 140 -2.06 12.02 14.37
N ARG A 141 -0.91 12.59 13.98
CA ARG A 141 -0.74 13.38 12.76
C ARG A 141 0.41 12.81 11.98
N THR A 142 0.14 12.30 10.79
CA THR A 142 1.13 11.56 10.02
C THR A 142 1.20 11.99 8.56
N ALA A 143 2.31 11.67 7.95
CA ALA A 143 2.49 11.68 6.50
C ALA A 143 3.25 10.43 6.07
N VAL A 144 3.20 10.12 4.80
CA VAL A 144 4.05 9.11 4.17
C VAL A 144 4.89 9.77 3.09
N THR A 145 6.21 9.67 3.21
CA THR A 145 7.11 9.97 2.10
C THR A 145 7.09 8.79 1.14
N VAL A 146 6.69 9.04 -0.08
CA VAL A 146 6.69 8.08 -1.19
C VAL A 146 7.89 8.42 -2.07
N ASP A 147 8.83 7.49 -2.22
CA ASP A 147 10.04 7.69 -3.01
C ASP A 147 10.22 6.57 -4.04
N PHE A 148 10.50 6.97 -5.27
CA PHE A 148 10.79 6.08 -6.39
C PHE A 148 12.22 6.34 -6.87
N ARG A 149 12.93 5.28 -7.25
CA ARG A 149 14.29 5.32 -7.82
C ARG A 149 14.26 4.96 -9.29
N ALA A 150 14.94 5.73 -10.13
CA ALA A 150 14.97 5.47 -11.57
C ALA A 150 15.60 4.12 -11.94
N ASP A 151 16.53 3.60 -11.12
CA ASP A 151 17.18 2.32 -11.34
C ASP A 151 16.40 1.10 -10.81
N ARG A 152 15.23 1.33 -10.16
CA ARG A 152 14.37 0.29 -9.57
C ARG A 152 12.90 0.49 -9.92
N PRO A 153 12.50 0.29 -11.18
CA PRO A 153 11.16 0.64 -11.64
C PRO A 153 10.04 -0.16 -10.98
N HIS A 154 10.33 -1.32 -10.43
CA HIS A 154 9.35 -2.18 -9.77
C HIS A 154 9.35 -2.04 -8.22
N GLU A 155 9.96 -1.00 -7.69
CA GLU A 155 10.06 -0.75 -6.25
C GLU A 155 9.55 0.66 -5.91
N VAL A 156 8.91 0.79 -4.76
CA VAL A 156 8.57 2.05 -4.11
C VAL A 156 8.96 2.00 -2.64
N SER A 157 9.56 3.07 -2.13
CA SER A 157 9.86 3.23 -0.71
C SER A 157 8.76 4.05 -0.05
N LEU A 158 8.25 3.56 1.08
CA LEU A 158 7.23 4.21 1.89
C LEU A 158 7.81 4.47 3.28
N THR A 159 7.87 5.73 3.69
CA THR A 159 8.40 6.14 4.99
C THR A 159 7.30 6.85 5.77
N ALA A 160 6.87 6.27 6.88
CA ALA A 160 5.94 6.94 7.79
C ALA A 160 6.67 8.06 8.55
N VAL A 161 6.04 9.22 8.62
CA VAL A 161 6.58 10.41 9.28
C VAL A 161 5.57 10.94 10.28
N ARG A 162 6.00 11.22 11.50
CA ARG A 162 5.20 11.91 12.52
C ARG A 162 5.29 13.42 12.29
N LEU A 163 4.15 14.06 12.17
CA LEU A 163 4.07 15.50 11.94
C LEU A 163 4.11 16.31 13.24
N PRO A 164 4.53 17.59 13.20
CA PRO A 164 4.49 18.47 14.36
C PRO A 164 3.09 18.57 14.97
N GLY A 165 3.02 18.49 16.30
CA GLY A 165 1.76 18.52 17.05
C GLY A 165 1.05 17.17 17.15
N SER A 166 1.59 16.10 16.59
CA SER A 166 1.12 14.73 16.82
C SER A 166 1.44 14.28 18.24
N VAL A 167 0.63 13.39 18.78
CA VAL A 167 1.01 12.56 19.92
C VAL A 167 2.23 11.71 19.59
N GLU A 168 2.97 11.26 20.62
CA GLU A 168 4.05 10.27 20.43
C GLU A 168 3.46 8.96 19.90
N LEU A 169 4.18 8.29 19.00
CA LEU A 169 3.72 7.06 18.39
C LEU A 169 4.52 5.85 18.92
N GLU A 170 3.81 4.80 19.29
CA GLU A 170 4.41 3.47 19.53
C GLU A 170 4.68 2.77 18.19
N TYR A 171 3.70 2.84 17.27
CA TYR A 171 3.79 2.29 15.92
C TYR A 171 3.16 3.26 14.91
N CYS A 172 3.57 3.16 13.65
CA CYS A 172 2.81 3.66 12.52
C CYS A 172 2.83 2.58 11.45
N VAL A 173 1.78 1.75 11.43
CA VAL A 173 1.72 0.59 10.55
C VAL A 173 1.27 1.04 9.17
N LEU A 174 1.97 0.57 8.15
CA LEU A 174 1.56 0.69 6.75
C LEU A 174 0.98 -0.66 6.33
N THR A 175 -0.34 -0.77 6.42
CA THR A 175 -1.05 -2.03 6.20
C THR A 175 -1.32 -2.23 4.72
N ALA A 176 -0.67 -3.21 4.11
CA ALA A 176 -0.90 -3.58 2.73
C ALA A 176 -2.08 -4.55 2.62
N THR A 177 -3.09 -4.16 1.85
CA THR A 177 -4.34 -4.90 1.63
C THR A 177 -4.25 -5.67 0.31
N MET A 178 -3.65 -6.84 0.30
CA MET A 178 -3.18 -7.50 -0.92
C MET A 178 -3.97 -8.73 -1.36
N GLY A 179 -4.86 -9.27 -0.53
CA GLY A 179 -5.51 -10.54 -0.81
C GLY A 179 -6.37 -10.58 -2.06
N ASN A 180 -6.87 -9.43 -2.47
CA ASN A 180 -7.73 -9.30 -3.66
C ASN A 180 -6.94 -9.19 -4.96
N TYR A 181 -5.68 -8.77 -4.88
CA TYR A 181 -4.84 -8.43 -6.02
C TYR A 181 -3.44 -9.01 -5.84
N PRO A 182 -3.07 -9.92 -6.43
CA PRO A 182 -3.41 -11.04 -7.24
C PRO A 182 -3.69 -12.33 -6.43
N ARG A 183 -4.39 -12.24 -5.33
CA ARG A 183 -4.79 -13.36 -4.45
C ARG A 183 -3.59 -14.11 -3.88
N LEU A 184 -2.78 -13.39 -3.11
CA LEU A 184 -1.56 -13.93 -2.52
C LEU A 184 -1.90 -14.95 -1.43
N ARG A 185 -1.36 -16.16 -1.54
CA ARG A 185 -1.68 -17.28 -0.64
C ARG A 185 -0.46 -17.96 -0.04
N ARG A 186 0.74 -17.52 -0.35
CA ARG A 186 1.96 -18.12 0.17
C ARG A 186 2.90 -17.02 0.65
N VAL A 187 3.29 -17.07 1.91
CA VAL A 187 4.31 -16.18 2.49
C VAL A 187 5.49 -17.02 2.94
N GLY A 188 6.69 -16.65 2.47
CA GLY A 188 7.94 -17.33 2.82
C GLY A 188 8.45 -16.86 4.19
N LEU A 189 8.81 -17.82 5.05
CA LEU A 189 9.51 -17.62 6.32
C LEU A 189 10.79 -18.45 6.32
N VAL A 190 11.68 -18.22 7.29
CA VAL A 190 12.94 -18.97 7.44
C VAL A 190 12.68 -20.48 7.59
N ASP A 191 11.64 -20.84 8.29
CA ASP A 191 11.28 -22.22 8.64
C ASP A 191 10.23 -22.84 7.70
N GLY A 192 9.88 -22.18 6.61
CA GLY A 192 8.97 -22.71 5.60
C GLY A 192 8.02 -21.69 5.02
N VAL A 193 6.94 -22.18 4.39
CA VAL A 193 5.92 -21.36 3.76
C VAL A 193 4.63 -21.46 4.55
N VAL A 194 4.02 -20.32 4.87
CA VAL A 194 2.69 -20.26 5.49
C VAL A 194 1.63 -19.92 4.44
N THR A 195 0.42 -20.45 4.65
CA THR A 195 -0.73 -20.23 3.78
C THR A 195 -1.97 -19.94 4.62
N PRO A 196 -3.00 -19.23 4.10
CA PRO A 196 -4.25 -19.02 4.81
C PRO A 196 -4.91 -20.33 5.25
N ALA A 197 -4.91 -21.35 4.41
CA ALA A 197 -5.48 -22.67 4.75
C ALA A 197 -4.71 -23.37 5.86
N GLY A 198 -3.40 -23.17 5.95
CA GLY A 198 -2.57 -23.75 7.01
C GLY A 198 -2.69 -23.01 8.34
N LEU A 199 -2.80 -21.66 8.30
CA LEU A 199 -2.92 -20.84 9.50
C LEU A 199 -4.33 -20.88 10.10
N TRP A 200 -5.35 -20.89 9.25
CA TRP A 200 -6.77 -20.85 9.67
C TRP A 200 -7.59 -21.95 8.97
N PRO A 201 -7.41 -23.22 9.36
CA PRO A 201 -8.12 -24.34 8.74
C PRO A 201 -9.64 -24.17 8.80
N GLY A 202 -10.30 -24.24 7.63
CA GLY A 202 -11.76 -24.12 7.54
C GLY A 202 -12.31 -22.68 7.62
N PHE A 203 -11.44 -21.66 7.63
CA PHE A 203 -11.88 -20.28 7.58
C PHE A 203 -12.62 -19.97 6.26
N GLY A 204 -13.78 -19.33 6.38
CA GLY A 204 -14.65 -19.03 5.23
C GLY A 204 -15.65 -17.89 5.51
N GLY A 205 -15.45 -17.15 6.60
CA GLY A 205 -16.29 -16.01 6.99
C GLY A 205 -16.11 -14.79 6.12
N ALA A 206 -17.03 -13.83 6.24
CA ALA A 206 -16.94 -12.52 5.59
C ALA A 206 -16.00 -11.56 6.36
N ASP A 207 -15.68 -11.86 7.60
CA ASP A 207 -14.78 -11.08 8.45
C ASP A 207 -13.32 -11.42 8.16
N PHE A 208 -12.40 -10.73 8.86
CA PHE A 208 -10.99 -11.07 8.85
C PHE A 208 -10.70 -12.29 9.71
N ALA A 209 -9.75 -13.14 9.28
CA ALA A 209 -9.10 -14.06 10.20
C ALA A 209 -8.28 -13.26 11.23
N GLU A 210 -8.08 -13.83 12.44
CA GLU A 210 -7.19 -13.24 13.43
C GLU A 210 -5.76 -13.12 12.87
N HIS A 211 -5.02 -12.08 13.30
CA HIS A 211 -3.63 -11.93 12.87
C HIS A 211 -2.77 -13.10 13.36
N ALA A 212 -2.05 -13.71 12.42
CA ALA A 212 -0.88 -14.53 12.75
C ALA A 212 0.33 -13.60 12.83
N VAL A 213 1.14 -13.76 13.87
CA VAL A 213 2.29 -12.90 14.18
C VAL A 213 3.57 -13.72 14.11
N PHE A 214 4.57 -13.20 13.39
CA PHE A 214 5.86 -13.83 13.23
C PHE A 214 6.97 -12.87 13.66
N ALA A 215 7.74 -13.28 14.66
CA ALA A 215 8.85 -12.47 15.20
C ALA A 215 10.01 -12.37 14.20
N LEU A 216 10.86 -11.38 14.40
CA LEU A 216 11.98 -11.01 13.53
C LEU A 216 12.91 -12.19 13.17
N ASP A 217 13.13 -13.13 14.09
CA ASP A 217 14.01 -14.29 13.87
C ASP A 217 13.43 -15.32 12.87
N ARG A 218 12.13 -15.23 12.59
CA ARG A 218 11.45 -16.04 11.57
C ARG A 218 11.42 -15.37 10.20
N LEU A 219 11.79 -14.10 10.09
CA LEU A 219 11.71 -13.34 8.86
C LEU A 219 12.98 -13.57 8.01
N PRO A 220 12.81 -13.89 6.71
CA PRO A 220 13.94 -14.09 5.81
C PRO A 220 14.77 -12.80 5.66
N ARG A 221 16.06 -12.99 5.30
CA ARG A 221 16.95 -11.90 4.98
C ARG A 221 17.55 -12.10 3.58
N ASN A 222 17.67 -11.01 2.84
CA ASN A 222 18.34 -11.00 1.56
C ASN A 222 19.89 -11.03 1.72
N ALA A 223 20.60 -11.03 0.59
CA ALA A 223 22.05 -11.06 0.58
C ALA A 223 22.72 -9.82 1.22
N ALA A 224 22.01 -8.71 1.31
CA ALA A 224 22.47 -7.50 2.00
C ALA A 224 22.20 -7.53 3.52
N GLY A 225 21.52 -8.57 4.03
CA GLY A 225 21.14 -8.70 5.44
C GLY A 225 19.85 -7.99 5.82
N GLU A 226 19.16 -7.36 4.87
CA GLU A 226 17.88 -6.71 5.07
C GLU A 226 16.77 -7.75 5.26
N VAL A 227 15.79 -7.47 6.11
CA VAL A 227 14.59 -8.30 6.20
C VAL A 227 13.80 -8.18 4.91
N GLU A 228 13.44 -9.33 4.34
CA GLU A 228 12.74 -9.40 3.06
C GLU A 228 11.65 -10.47 3.13
N VAL A 229 10.38 -10.04 3.15
CA VAL A 229 9.22 -10.92 3.21
C VAL A 229 8.53 -10.91 1.86
N THR A 230 8.42 -12.08 1.24
CA THR A 230 7.79 -12.24 -0.07
C THR A 230 6.49 -13.04 0.03
N ALA A 231 5.45 -12.49 -0.57
CA ALA A 231 4.17 -13.14 -0.77
C ALA A 231 3.96 -13.45 -2.26
N VAL A 232 3.45 -14.65 -2.55
CA VAL A 232 3.19 -15.09 -3.94
C VAL A 232 1.80 -15.71 -4.08
N PRO A 233 1.17 -15.62 -5.27
CA PRO A 233 -0.03 -16.36 -5.59
C PRO A 233 0.30 -17.85 -5.78
N ASP A 234 -0.66 -18.70 -5.50
CA ASP A 234 -0.60 -20.16 -5.81
C ASP A 234 -1.35 -20.52 -7.09
N GLU A 235 -2.04 -19.57 -7.69
CA GLU A 235 -2.79 -19.75 -8.93
C GLU A 235 -1.88 -19.66 -10.15
N PRO A 236 -1.90 -20.66 -11.03
CA PRO A 236 -1.11 -20.61 -12.26
C PRO A 236 -1.68 -19.63 -13.30
N HIS A 237 -2.99 -19.39 -13.27
CA HIS A 237 -3.74 -18.62 -14.28
C HIS A 237 -4.70 -17.61 -13.64
N PRO A 238 -4.21 -16.51 -13.02
CA PRO A 238 -5.06 -15.52 -12.37
C PRO A 238 -6.05 -14.85 -13.35
N GLU A 239 -5.71 -14.76 -14.63
CA GLU A 239 -6.56 -14.24 -15.70
C GLU A 239 -7.83 -15.08 -15.95
N SER A 240 -7.84 -16.35 -15.54
CA SER A 240 -8.98 -17.24 -15.66
C SER A 240 -9.98 -17.16 -14.50
N ALA A 241 -9.75 -16.30 -13.53
CA ALA A 241 -10.61 -16.18 -12.36
C ALA A 241 -12.01 -15.73 -12.73
N VAL A 242 -13.01 -16.41 -12.16
CA VAL A 242 -14.42 -16.06 -12.30
C VAL A 242 -14.85 -15.29 -11.06
N TYR A 243 -15.25 -14.04 -11.25
CA TYR A 243 -15.74 -13.18 -10.20
C TYR A 243 -17.26 -13.21 -10.12
N ALA A 244 -17.82 -13.05 -8.93
CA ALA A 244 -19.25 -12.85 -8.77
C ALA A 244 -19.70 -11.56 -9.48
N PRO A 245 -20.95 -11.50 -10.00
CA PRO A 245 -21.40 -10.36 -10.81
C PRO A 245 -21.41 -9.01 -10.08
N ASP A 246 -21.52 -9.01 -8.76
CA ASP A 246 -21.58 -7.85 -7.88
C ASP A 246 -20.22 -7.36 -7.39
N VAL A 247 -19.12 -8.02 -7.79
CA VAL A 247 -17.76 -7.58 -7.45
C VAL A 247 -17.41 -6.33 -8.24
N ALA A 248 -17.06 -5.25 -7.55
CA ALA A 248 -16.64 -4.01 -8.18
C ALA A 248 -15.35 -4.21 -9.02
N GLU A 249 -15.23 -3.45 -10.12
CA GLU A 249 -14.12 -3.62 -11.07
C GLU A 249 -12.74 -3.46 -10.42
N HIS A 250 -12.59 -2.52 -9.51
CA HIS A 250 -11.32 -2.29 -8.81
C HIS A 250 -10.91 -3.44 -7.88
N TRP A 251 -11.79 -4.42 -7.60
CA TRP A 251 -11.44 -5.66 -6.90
C TRP A 251 -11.06 -6.80 -7.83
N LYS A 252 -11.28 -6.67 -9.13
CA LYS A 252 -11.00 -7.74 -10.10
C LYS A 252 -9.57 -7.64 -10.59
N TYR A 253 -8.79 -8.69 -10.39
CA TYR A 253 -7.44 -8.79 -10.91
C TYR A 253 -7.33 -9.96 -11.90
N THR A 254 -7.02 -9.66 -13.13
CA THR A 254 -6.83 -10.61 -14.24
C THR A 254 -5.46 -10.45 -14.92
N GLY A 255 -4.53 -9.74 -14.27
CA GLY A 255 -3.18 -9.50 -14.76
C GLY A 255 -2.27 -10.73 -14.65
N ARG A 256 -1.01 -10.54 -15.04
CA ARG A 256 0.04 -11.55 -14.88
C ARG A 256 0.25 -11.88 -13.40
N ARG A 257 0.72 -13.09 -13.12
CA ARG A 257 1.18 -13.44 -11.78
C ARG A 257 2.31 -12.52 -11.36
N ALA A 258 2.31 -12.13 -10.11
CA ALA A 258 3.39 -11.33 -9.53
C ALA A 258 3.62 -11.70 -8.08
N SER A 259 4.88 -11.61 -7.63
CA SER A 259 5.23 -11.57 -6.22
C SER A 259 5.10 -10.15 -5.68
N GLN A 260 4.81 -10.02 -4.40
CA GLN A 260 4.95 -8.76 -3.66
C GLN A 260 5.94 -8.99 -2.51
N THR A 261 6.92 -8.10 -2.40
CA THR A 261 8.00 -8.22 -1.42
C THR A 261 8.09 -6.94 -0.60
N TRP A 262 8.11 -7.08 0.72
CA TRP A 262 8.32 -6.01 1.69
C TRP A 262 9.72 -6.14 2.26
N THR A 263 10.49 -5.05 2.21
CA THR A 263 11.88 -5.03 2.66
C THR A 263 12.11 -3.90 3.65
N THR A 264 12.83 -4.16 4.73
CA THR A 264 13.37 -3.13 5.62
C THR A 264 14.85 -3.35 5.86
N ALA A 265 15.65 -2.28 5.68
CA ALA A 265 17.10 -2.34 5.72
C ALA A 265 17.66 -2.40 7.16
N ASP A 266 17.02 -1.70 8.09
CA ASP A 266 17.47 -1.55 9.47
C ASP A 266 16.32 -1.84 10.45
N PRO A 267 15.92 -3.12 10.59
CA PRO A 267 14.79 -3.50 11.43
C PRO A 267 15.07 -3.24 12.91
N ASP A 268 14.10 -2.64 13.61
CA ASP A 268 14.12 -2.64 15.07
C ASP A 268 14.01 -4.08 15.61
N PRO A 269 14.63 -4.41 16.76
CA PRO A 269 14.47 -5.73 17.38
C PRO A 269 13.01 -6.14 17.66
N SER A 270 12.09 -5.19 17.73
CA SER A 270 10.66 -5.43 17.90
C SER A 270 9.92 -5.74 16.59
N LEU A 271 10.61 -5.76 15.44
CA LEU A 271 9.96 -6.00 14.16
C LEU A 271 9.23 -7.34 14.15
N GLU A 272 7.98 -7.28 13.74
CA GLU A 272 7.12 -8.45 13.54
C GLU A 272 6.42 -8.35 12.17
N LEU A 273 6.20 -9.50 11.58
CA LEU A 273 5.29 -9.64 10.45
C LEU A 273 3.91 -10.06 10.99
N LEU A 274 2.90 -9.29 10.65
CA LEU A 274 1.50 -9.65 10.90
C LEU A 274 0.83 -9.95 9.57
N VAL A 275 0.08 -11.04 9.53
CA VAL A 275 -0.76 -11.39 8.38
C VAL A 275 -2.14 -11.82 8.86
N ASN A 276 -3.16 -11.47 8.11
CA ASN A 276 -4.50 -12.02 8.25
C ASN A 276 -5.04 -12.46 6.89
N ALA A 277 -6.26 -12.95 6.83
CA ALA A 277 -6.88 -13.40 5.60
C ALA A 277 -8.35 -13.04 5.52
N ARG A 278 -8.87 -13.03 4.28
CA ARG A 278 -10.30 -12.96 3.98
C ARG A 278 -10.70 -14.06 3.02
N ALA A 279 -11.97 -14.48 3.11
CA ALA A 279 -12.58 -15.40 2.15
C ALA A 279 -13.51 -14.69 1.17
N CYS A 280 -13.92 -13.45 1.46
CA CYS A 280 -14.78 -12.62 0.65
C CYS A 280 -14.15 -11.25 0.42
N TYR A 281 -14.55 -10.56 -0.65
CA TYR A 281 -14.09 -9.18 -0.91
C TYR A 281 -14.59 -8.20 0.15
N TRP A 282 -13.85 -7.11 0.32
CA TRP A 282 -14.18 -6.05 1.27
C TRP A 282 -15.61 -5.55 1.09
N ALA A 283 -16.31 -5.36 2.21
CA ALA A 283 -17.71 -4.92 2.26
C ALA A 283 -18.65 -5.74 1.37
N SER A 284 -18.35 -7.01 1.15
CA SER A 284 -19.08 -7.93 0.28
C SER A 284 -19.15 -9.33 0.88
N THR A 285 -20.10 -10.12 0.45
CA THR A 285 -20.16 -11.58 0.70
C THR A 285 -19.70 -12.39 -0.52
N ALA A 286 -19.26 -11.71 -1.59
CA ALA A 286 -18.76 -12.36 -2.79
C ALA A 286 -17.43 -13.06 -2.50
N PRO A 287 -17.33 -14.37 -2.76
CA PRO A 287 -16.12 -15.13 -2.42
C PRO A 287 -14.94 -14.74 -3.31
N ILE A 288 -13.75 -14.75 -2.72
CA ILE A 288 -12.50 -14.61 -3.46
C ILE A 288 -12.28 -15.90 -4.27
N PRO A 289 -12.04 -15.82 -5.58
CA PRO A 289 -11.78 -17.00 -6.41
C PRO A 289 -10.62 -17.84 -5.85
N GLY A 290 -10.81 -19.16 -5.76
CA GLY A 290 -9.81 -20.09 -5.24
C GLY A 290 -9.77 -20.20 -3.71
N GLY A 291 -10.62 -19.47 -2.97
CA GLY A 291 -10.73 -19.52 -1.51
C GLY A 291 -9.96 -18.40 -0.80
N PRO A 292 -9.75 -18.51 0.53
CA PRO A 292 -9.14 -17.46 1.33
C PRO A 292 -7.75 -17.06 0.80
N ALA A 293 -7.48 -15.76 0.79
CA ALA A 293 -6.19 -15.18 0.47
C ALA A 293 -5.73 -14.28 1.62
N PHE A 294 -4.43 -14.03 1.72
CA PHE A 294 -3.93 -13.01 2.64
C PHE A 294 -4.53 -11.65 2.27
N GLU A 295 -5.10 -10.99 3.24
CA GLU A 295 -5.69 -9.66 3.05
C GLU A 295 -4.70 -8.59 3.48
N ASN A 296 -4.24 -8.62 4.72
CA ASN A 296 -3.27 -7.67 5.23
C ASN A 296 -1.92 -8.33 5.43
N VAL A 297 -0.88 -7.63 5.02
CA VAL A 297 0.52 -7.92 5.37
C VAL A 297 1.12 -6.64 5.94
N GLU A 298 1.65 -6.74 7.13
CA GLU A 298 2.16 -5.62 7.89
C GLU A 298 3.55 -5.97 8.42
N LEU A 299 4.51 -5.08 8.20
CA LEU A 299 5.74 -5.05 8.98
C LEU A 299 5.54 -4.04 10.10
N ARG A 300 5.42 -4.50 11.34
CA ARG A 300 5.20 -3.67 12.53
C ARG A 300 6.46 -3.62 13.37
N GLU A 301 7.00 -2.44 13.59
CA GLU A 301 8.09 -2.20 14.54
C GLU A 301 7.85 -0.92 15.32
N ARG A 302 8.58 -0.71 16.42
CA ARG A 302 8.54 0.56 17.14
C ARG A 302 8.79 1.72 16.21
N PHE A 303 7.96 2.73 16.34
CA PHE A 303 8.05 3.90 15.47
C PHE A 303 9.39 4.62 15.65
N ARG A 304 10.03 4.88 14.52
CA ARG A 304 11.20 5.74 14.39
C ARG A 304 11.00 6.63 13.16
N ASP A 305 11.13 7.93 13.33
CA ASP A 305 11.07 8.82 12.17
C ASP A 305 12.12 8.43 11.14
N GLY A 306 11.69 8.29 9.90
CA GLY A 306 12.55 7.93 8.77
C GLY A 306 12.74 6.44 8.52
N THR A 307 12.09 5.54 9.27
CA THR A 307 12.09 4.11 8.92
C THR A 307 11.29 3.88 7.65
N ALA A 308 11.96 3.35 6.62
CA ALA A 308 11.37 3.08 5.33
C ALA A 308 11.08 1.60 5.13
N PHE A 309 9.88 1.30 4.63
CA PHE A 309 9.53 -0.01 4.08
C PHE A 309 9.48 0.10 2.56
N ARG A 310 10.19 -0.78 1.87
CA ARG A 310 10.14 -0.86 0.41
C ARG A 310 9.18 -1.97 -0.01
N LEU A 311 8.31 -1.65 -0.93
CA LEU A 311 7.46 -2.61 -1.62
C LEU A 311 8.01 -2.80 -3.03
N SER A 312 8.32 -4.02 -3.40
CA SER A 312 8.61 -4.40 -4.77
C SER A 312 7.61 -5.42 -5.31
N VAL A 313 7.36 -5.36 -6.61
CA VAL A 313 6.42 -6.25 -7.29
C VAL A 313 7.07 -6.78 -8.56
N GLU A 314 7.33 -8.09 -8.57
CA GLU A 314 8.01 -8.74 -9.69
C GLU A 314 7.08 -9.72 -10.40
N PRO A 315 7.04 -9.67 -11.77
CA PRO A 315 6.29 -10.67 -12.52
C PRO A 315 6.83 -12.06 -12.23
N LEU A 316 5.92 -13.04 -12.15
CA LEU A 316 6.24 -14.46 -12.09
C LEU A 316 5.96 -15.07 -13.46
N ASP A 317 6.90 -15.88 -13.93
CA ASP A 317 6.79 -16.61 -15.19
C ASP A 317 5.74 -17.73 -15.16
#